data_42b948b520625c20a154af62c2d9ca49
#
_entry.id   42b948b520625c20a154af62c2d9ca49
#
_cell.length_a   1.000
_cell.length_b   1.000
_cell.length_c   1.000
_cell.angle_alpha   90.00
_cell.angle_beta   90.00
_cell.angle_gamma   90.00
#
_symmetry.space_group_name_H-M   'P 1'
#
loop_
_entity.id
_entity.type
_entity.pdbx_description
1 polymer ?
#
loop_
_entity_poly.entity_id
_entity_poly.type
_entity_poly.pdbx_seq_one_letter_code
_entity_poly.pdbx_strand_id
1 'polypeptide(L)'
;MERVAGSVPRGLKRFASGSITRAMKRLILFLLPLAMFAAADLVKEVRHELVTLPYYGVFDNLAYRVDGSKVTLFGQVRDPKLKSDAEKAVKGIEGVSGVDDQIEVLPASLMDDQTRIAVYRAIYSKPTLQRYQMGAVPPIHIIVKNGNVTLEGVVANEMDKNVAGIAANGVSGVFKVTNNLRTDSGK
;
A
#
# COMPACT_ATOMS: atom_id res chain seq x y z
N MET A 1 -38.52 -20.85 77.24
CA MET A 1 -37.17 -20.93 77.84
C MET A 1 -36.22 -21.24 76.72
N GLU A 2 -35.22 -20.47 76.34
CA GLU A 2 -34.54 -19.32 76.90
C GLU A 2 -33.80 -18.63 75.75
N ARG A 3 -33.72 -17.30 75.77
CA ARG A 3 -32.99 -16.46 74.82
C ARG A 3 -31.52 -16.60 75.11
N VAL A 4 -30.68 -16.62 74.10
CA VAL A 4 -29.34 -16.02 74.20
C VAL A 4 -29.04 -15.23 72.91
N ALA A 5 -28.80 -13.94 73.11
CA ALA A 5 -28.31 -12.99 72.09
C ALA A 5 -26.81 -13.13 71.92
N GLY A 6 -26.30 -13.07 70.71
CA GLY A 6 -24.88 -13.06 70.41
C GLY A 6 -24.57 -12.00 69.36
N SER A 7 -23.86 -11.04 69.76
CA SER A 7 -23.45 -9.76 69.16
C SER A 7 -22.73 -9.84 67.82
N VAL A 8 -23.10 -8.91 66.93
CA VAL A 8 -22.43 -8.62 65.66
C VAL A 8 -21.18 -7.73 65.91
N PRO A 9 -20.01 -8.05 65.38
CA PRO A 9 -18.93 -7.08 65.30
C PRO A 9 -19.02 -6.25 64.02
N ARG A 10 -19.18 -4.94 64.18
CA ARG A 10 -18.97 -3.93 63.13
C ARG A 10 -17.47 -3.81 62.79
N GLY A 11 -17.11 -3.87 61.52
CA GLY A 11 -15.74 -3.61 61.13
C GLY A 11 -15.49 -3.81 59.62
N LEU A 12 -16.33 -3.25 58.74
CA LEU A 12 -15.94 -3.13 57.30
C LEU A 12 -15.14 -1.86 57.11
N LYS A 13 -13.83 -2.04 57.02
CA LYS A 13 -12.92 -0.98 56.51
C LYS A 13 -13.22 -0.75 55.04
N ARG A 14 -13.67 0.45 54.68
CA ARG A 14 -13.77 0.93 53.33
C ARG A 14 -12.37 0.93 52.73
N PHE A 15 -12.12 0.04 51.78
CA PHE A 15 -10.97 0.17 50.88
C PHE A 15 -11.24 1.31 49.91
N ALA A 16 -10.38 2.33 49.97
CA ALA A 16 -10.42 3.47 49.10
C ALA A 16 -10.20 3.09 47.65
N SER A 17 -11.28 3.07 46.88
CA SER A 17 -11.27 3.03 45.42
C SER A 17 -10.89 4.46 44.95
N GLY A 18 -9.68 4.71 44.52
CA GLY A 18 -9.42 6.06 44.07
C GLY A 18 -8.04 6.43 43.52
N SER A 19 -7.15 5.51 43.20
CA SER A 19 -5.85 5.95 42.64
C SER A 19 -5.27 5.19 41.47
N ILE A 20 -5.87 4.08 41.02
CA ILE A 20 -5.32 3.29 39.94
C ILE A 20 -5.71 3.83 38.55
N THR A 21 -6.85 4.51 38.44
CA THR A 21 -7.41 4.96 37.14
C THR A 21 -6.69 6.18 36.53
N ARG A 22 -6.02 7.02 37.36
CA ARG A 22 -5.30 8.20 36.85
C ARG A 22 -3.90 7.90 36.34
N ALA A 23 -3.22 6.93 36.94
CA ALA A 23 -1.88 6.51 36.48
C ALA A 23 -1.93 5.77 35.16
N MET A 24 -2.93 4.89 34.95
CA MET A 24 -3.11 4.19 33.65
C MET A 24 -3.49 5.13 32.50
N LYS A 25 -4.31 6.18 32.74
CA LYS A 25 -4.63 7.16 31.68
C LYS A 25 -3.44 8.01 31.25
N ARG A 26 -2.47 8.26 32.13
CA ARG A 26 -1.24 8.99 31.76
C ARG A 26 -0.21 8.13 31.06
N LEU A 27 -0.18 6.82 31.31
CA LEU A 27 0.73 5.88 30.65
C LEU A 27 0.31 5.61 29.19
N ILE A 28 -0.99 5.56 28.91
CA ILE A 28 -1.52 5.35 27.53
C ILE A 28 -1.26 6.59 26.66
N LEU A 29 -1.22 7.79 27.21
CA LEU A 29 -1.01 9.04 26.45
C LEU A 29 0.45 9.23 25.98
N PHE A 30 1.43 8.56 26.60
CA PHE A 30 2.85 8.65 26.22
C PHE A 30 3.30 7.58 25.23
N LEU A 31 2.54 6.49 25.06
CA LEU A 31 2.86 5.41 24.11
C LEU A 31 2.36 5.66 22.67
N LEU A 32 1.36 6.53 22.50
CA LEU A 32 0.81 6.84 21.16
C LEU A 32 1.81 7.49 20.19
N PRO A 33 2.67 8.45 20.57
CA PRO A 33 3.59 9.08 19.62
C PRO A 33 4.68 8.12 19.13
N LEU A 34 5.15 7.19 19.97
CA LEU A 34 6.20 6.25 19.61
C LEU A 34 5.72 5.24 18.57
N ALA A 35 4.48 4.76 18.66
CA ALA A 35 3.88 3.85 17.69
C ALA A 35 3.63 4.51 16.33
N MET A 36 3.30 5.81 16.28
CA MET A 36 3.15 6.55 15.03
C MET A 36 4.48 6.78 14.30
N PHE A 37 5.57 7.00 15.01
CA PHE A 37 6.90 7.14 14.40
C PHE A 37 7.37 5.82 13.78
N ALA A 38 7.21 4.71 14.48
CA ALA A 38 7.57 3.39 13.98
C ALA A 38 6.76 2.99 12.72
N ALA A 39 5.48 3.32 12.65
CA ALA A 39 4.64 3.05 11.49
C ALA A 39 5.03 3.88 10.25
N ALA A 40 5.42 5.14 10.43
CA ALA A 40 5.85 6.00 9.34
C ALA A 40 7.18 5.54 8.73
N ASP A 41 8.09 5.03 9.55
CA ASP A 41 9.36 4.49 9.08
C ASP A 41 9.18 3.15 8.37
N LEU A 42 8.29 2.29 8.87
CA LEU A 42 7.95 1.02 8.21
C LEU A 42 7.33 1.24 6.81
N VAL A 43 6.47 2.24 6.65
CA VAL A 43 5.89 2.60 5.33
C VAL A 43 6.98 3.00 4.34
N LYS A 44 7.99 3.76 4.77
CA LYS A 44 9.12 4.17 3.92
C LYS A 44 9.99 2.99 3.53
N GLU A 45 10.28 2.11 4.49
CA GLU A 45 11.10 0.92 4.29
C GLU A 45 10.44 -0.05 3.32
N VAL A 46 9.16 -0.37 3.52
CA VAL A 46 8.38 -1.20 2.57
C VAL A 46 8.40 -0.60 1.16
N ARG A 47 8.22 0.72 1.06
CA ARG A 47 8.31 1.38 -0.25
C ARG A 47 9.69 1.23 -0.87
N HIS A 48 10.74 1.46 -0.09
CA HIS A 48 12.12 1.36 -0.56
C HIS A 48 12.42 -0.03 -1.11
N GLU A 49 12.11 -1.07 -0.34
CA GLU A 49 12.31 -2.45 -0.74
C GLU A 49 11.57 -2.81 -2.03
N LEU A 50 10.32 -2.39 -2.17
CA LEU A 50 9.52 -2.70 -3.36
C LEU A 50 10.02 -1.98 -4.62
N VAL A 51 10.43 -0.71 -4.53
CA VAL A 51 10.87 0.05 -5.72
C VAL A 51 12.31 -0.30 -6.16
N THR A 52 13.09 -0.95 -5.30
CA THR A 52 14.44 -1.40 -5.60
C THR A 52 14.51 -2.85 -6.08
N LEU A 53 13.38 -3.54 -6.14
CA LEU A 53 13.33 -4.93 -6.61
C LEU A 53 13.88 -5.06 -8.05
N PRO A 54 14.72 -6.05 -8.31
CA PRO A 54 15.14 -6.39 -9.65
C PRO A 54 13.93 -6.70 -10.54
N TYR A 55 13.97 -6.21 -11.78
CA TYR A 55 12.90 -6.44 -12.78
C TYR A 55 11.56 -5.76 -12.53
N TYR A 56 11.42 -4.99 -11.44
CA TYR A 56 10.25 -4.12 -11.28
C TYR A 56 10.28 -3.01 -12.32
N GLY A 57 9.21 -2.88 -13.09
CA GLY A 57 9.18 -1.97 -14.23
C GLY A 57 7.84 -1.32 -14.51
N VAL A 58 7.78 -0.63 -15.62
CA VAL A 58 6.61 0.13 -16.07
C VAL A 58 5.37 -0.73 -16.32
N PHE A 59 5.54 -2.03 -16.54
CA PHE A 59 4.45 -2.97 -16.82
C PHE A 59 4.00 -3.78 -15.61
N ASP A 60 4.50 -3.41 -14.44
CA ASP A 60 4.14 -4.00 -13.15
C ASP A 60 3.60 -2.91 -12.23
N ASN A 61 2.71 -3.26 -11.33
CA ASN A 61 2.19 -2.36 -10.30
C ASN A 61 2.29 -3.06 -8.94
N LEU A 62 3.16 -2.60 -8.08
CA LEU A 62 3.27 -3.04 -6.70
C LEU A 62 2.71 -1.98 -5.78
N ALA A 63 1.69 -2.34 -5.03
CA ALA A 63 1.07 -1.50 -4.04
C ALA A 63 1.03 -2.22 -2.69
N TYR A 64 0.95 -1.46 -1.61
CA TYR A 64 0.95 -2.02 -0.27
C TYR A 64 0.10 -1.20 0.69
N ARG A 65 -0.31 -1.85 1.77
CA ARG A 65 -0.93 -1.24 2.93
C ARG A 65 -0.24 -1.76 4.18
N VAL A 66 0.10 -0.85 5.08
CA VAL A 66 0.67 -1.18 6.39
C VAL A 66 -0.41 -0.97 7.44
N ASP A 67 -0.66 -2.00 8.24
CA ASP A 67 -1.61 -1.99 9.36
C ASP A 67 -0.88 -2.50 10.62
N GLY A 68 -0.41 -1.55 11.41
CA GLY A 68 0.51 -1.84 12.51
C GLY A 68 1.80 -2.46 12.02
N SER A 69 2.05 -3.72 12.35
CA SER A 69 3.21 -4.51 11.89
C SER A 69 2.87 -5.49 10.76
N LYS A 70 1.62 -5.52 10.29
CA LYS A 70 1.20 -6.35 9.15
C LYS A 70 1.23 -5.55 7.88
N VAL A 71 1.72 -6.17 6.80
CA VAL A 71 1.77 -5.58 5.46
C VAL A 71 0.93 -6.42 4.52
N THR A 72 -0.01 -5.77 3.82
CA THR A 72 -0.71 -6.39 2.69
C THR A 72 -0.11 -5.87 1.39
N LEU A 73 0.36 -6.78 0.54
CA LEU A 73 0.85 -6.50 -0.81
C LEU A 73 -0.27 -6.76 -1.82
N PHE A 74 -0.43 -5.87 -2.78
CA PHE A 74 -1.41 -6.02 -3.85
C PHE A 74 -0.94 -5.34 -5.13
N GLY A 75 -1.69 -5.53 -6.20
CA GLY A 75 -1.35 -5.03 -7.53
C GLY A 75 -1.14 -6.16 -8.52
N GLN A 76 -0.47 -5.89 -9.62
CA GLN A 76 -0.30 -6.83 -10.73
C GLN A 76 1.15 -6.85 -11.19
N VAL A 77 1.66 -8.05 -11.45
CA VAL A 77 3.00 -8.26 -11.99
C VAL A 77 2.96 -9.24 -13.18
N ARG A 78 3.91 -9.10 -14.10
CA ARG A 78 4.04 -10.03 -15.22
C ARG A 78 4.81 -11.30 -14.86
N ASP A 79 5.80 -11.16 -13.98
CA ASP A 79 6.67 -12.25 -13.61
C ASP A 79 6.30 -12.80 -12.21
N PRO A 80 5.99 -14.11 -12.09
CA PRO A 80 5.75 -14.75 -10.80
C PRO A 80 6.93 -14.59 -9.82
N LYS A 81 8.15 -14.48 -10.36
CA LYS A 81 9.35 -14.25 -9.56
C LYS A 81 9.29 -12.90 -8.83
N LEU A 82 8.84 -11.85 -9.50
CA LEU A 82 8.70 -10.52 -8.89
C LEU A 82 7.71 -10.54 -7.72
N LYS A 83 6.59 -11.27 -7.83
CA LYS A 83 5.66 -11.51 -6.72
C LYS A 83 6.35 -12.14 -5.52
N SER A 84 7.08 -13.23 -5.75
CA SER A 84 7.81 -13.97 -4.72
C SER A 84 8.93 -13.13 -4.07
N ASP A 85 9.64 -12.34 -4.87
CA ASP A 85 10.72 -11.48 -4.39
C ASP A 85 10.16 -10.30 -3.57
N ALA A 86 9.01 -9.72 -3.96
CA ALA A 86 8.32 -8.68 -3.20
C ALA A 86 7.90 -9.19 -1.80
N GLU A 87 7.30 -10.38 -1.73
CA GLU A 87 6.91 -10.99 -0.47
C GLU A 87 8.12 -11.22 0.44
N LYS A 88 9.22 -11.77 -0.10
CA LYS A 88 10.45 -12.05 0.66
C LYS A 88 11.10 -10.77 1.16
N ALA A 89 11.22 -9.74 0.32
CA ALA A 89 11.82 -8.46 0.68
C ALA A 89 11.08 -7.84 1.85
N VAL A 90 9.74 -7.77 1.76
CA VAL A 90 8.92 -7.18 2.83
C VAL A 90 8.93 -8.02 4.10
N LYS A 91 8.96 -9.35 4.02
CA LYS A 91 9.12 -10.24 5.20
C LYS A 91 10.47 -10.04 5.92
N GLY A 92 11.50 -9.59 5.21
CA GLY A 92 12.82 -9.32 5.77
C GLY A 92 12.94 -8.01 6.55
N ILE A 93 11.97 -7.12 6.44
CA ILE A 93 11.98 -5.80 7.09
C ILE A 93 11.78 -5.95 8.60
N GLU A 94 12.64 -5.31 9.38
CA GLU A 94 12.49 -5.26 10.84
C GLU A 94 11.16 -4.59 11.24
N GLY A 95 10.42 -5.21 12.15
CA GLY A 95 9.12 -4.73 12.60
C GLY A 95 7.93 -5.28 11.81
N VAL A 96 8.13 -6.02 10.70
CA VAL A 96 7.06 -6.73 9.99
C VAL A 96 6.78 -8.05 10.69
N SER A 97 5.56 -8.22 11.19
CA SER A 97 5.11 -9.46 11.85
C SER A 97 4.42 -10.45 10.91
N GLY A 98 3.96 -9.96 9.75
CA GLY A 98 3.31 -10.80 8.75
C GLY A 98 3.05 -10.06 7.45
N VAL A 99 3.08 -10.80 6.34
CA VAL A 99 2.79 -10.30 4.99
C VAL A 99 1.63 -11.11 4.41
N ASP A 100 0.61 -10.40 3.95
CA ASP A 100 -0.50 -10.94 3.17
C ASP A 100 -0.28 -10.58 1.70
N ASP A 101 0.08 -11.57 0.88
CA ASP A 101 0.41 -11.37 -0.52
C ASP A 101 -0.79 -11.63 -1.43
N GLN A 102 -1.43 -10.54 -1.84
CA GLN A 102 -2.56 -10.49 -2.78
C GLN A 102 -2.13 -10.00 -4.18
N ILE A 103 -0.82 -10.04 -4.51
CA ILE A 103 -0.33 -9.66 -5.84
C ILE A 103 -0.86 -10.65 -6.88
N GLU A 104 -1.49 -10.13 -7.91
CA GLU A 104 -1.94 -10.91 -9.07
C GLU A 104 -0.79 -11.09 -10.07
N VAL A 105 -0.57 -12.33 -10.53
CA VAL A 105 0.31 -12.58 -11.66
C VAL A 105 -0.53 -12.55 -12.94
N LEU A 106 -0.18 -11.64 -13.84
CA LEU A 106 -0.86 -11.49 -15.12
C LEU A 106 -0.63 -12.71 -16.01
N PRO A 107 -1.64 -13.17 -16.77
CA PRO A 107 -1.47 -14.28 -17.69
C PRO A 107 -0.47 -13.92 -18.80
N ALA A 108 0.34 -14.90 -19.21
CA ALA A 108 1.23 -14.73 -20.35
C ALA A 108 0.39 -14.61 -21.64
N SER A 109 0.57 -13.52 -22.37
CA SER A 109 -0.17 -13.22 -23.61
C SER A 109 0.68 -12.36 -24.53
N LEU A 110 1.00 -12.90 -25.71
CA LEU A 110 1.74 -12.15 -26.74
C LEU A 110 0.98 -10.91 -27.21
N MET A 111 -0.35 -10.99 -27.27
CA MET A 111 -1.20 -9.85 -27.65
C MET A 111 -1.14 -8.73 -26.60
N ASP A 112 -1.21 -9.10 -25.31
CA ASP A 112 -1.10 -8.13 -24.25
C ASP A 112 0.31 -7.52 -24.18
N ASP A 113 1.36 -8.30 -24.48
CA ASP A 113 2.73 -7.77 -24.55
C ASP A 113 2.91 -6.75 -25.68
N GLN A 114 2.33 -7.02 -26.84
CA GLN A 114 2.31 -6.07 -27.96
C GLN A 114 1.53 -4.80 -27.58
N THR A 115 0.39 -4.95 -26.93
CA THR A 115 -0.45 -3.86 -26.45
C THR A 115 0.29 -3.02 -25.41
N ARG A 116 1.01 -3.63 -24.43
CA ARG A 116 1.85 -2.92 -23.44
C ARG A 116 2.85 -2.01 -24.12
N ILE A 117 3.59 -2.54 -25.10
CA ILE A 117 4.60 -1.78 -25.84
C ILE A 117 3.96 -0.65 -26.66
N ALA A 118 2.83 -0.92 -27.32
CA ALA A 118 2.13 0.09 -28.12
C ALA A 118 1.58 1.23 -27.24
N VAL A 119 0.98 0.92 -26.08
CA VAL A 119 0.50 1.90 -25.11
C VAL A 119 1.66 2.71 -24.52
N TYR A 120 2.77 2.06 -24.17
CA TYR A 120 3.98 2.74 -23.69
C TYR A 120 4.45 3.78 -24.71
N ARG A 121 4.59 3.40 -25.98
CA ARG A 121 5.00 4.31 -27.06
C ARG A 121 3.99 5.44 -27.25
N ALA A 122 2.69 5.15 -27.22
CA ALA A 122 1.64 6.15 -27.39
C ALA A 122 1.65 7.21 -26.28
N ILE A 123 1.84 6.78 -25.03
CA ILE A 123 1.93 7.70 -23.87
C ILE A 123 3.20 8.54 -23.94
N TYR A 124 4.37 7.92 -24.05
CA TYR A 124 5.64 8.61 -23.97
C TYR A 124 6.07 9.34 -25.27
N SER A 125 5.32 9.16 -26.39
CA SER A 125 5.44 10.04 -27.55
C SER A 125 4.83 11.43 -27.32
N LYS A 126 4.02 11.63 -26.27
CA LYS A 126 3.44 12.93 -25.95
C LYS A 126 4.48 13.83 -25.26
N PRO A 127 4.78 15.03 -25.80
CA PRO A 127 5.81 15.90 -25.23
C PRO A 127 5.64 16.19 -23.74
N THR A 128 4.40 16.37 -23.28
CA THR A 128 4.08 16.64 -21.86
C THR A 128 4.39 15.45 -20.94
N LEU A 129 4.39 14.21 -21.47
CA LEU A 129 4.58 13.00 -20.71
C LEU A 129 6.00 12.43 -20.77
N GLN A 130 6.86 12.95 -21.67
CA GLN A 130 8.24 12.48 -21.79
C GLN A 130 9.05 12.63 -20.49
N ARG A 131 8.73 13.64 -19.69
CA ARG A 131 9.39 13.85 -18.39
C ARG A 131 9.21 12.67 -17.42
N TYR A 132 8.15 11.90 -17.55
CA TYR A 132 7.88 10.72 -16.73
C TYR A 132 8.64 9.48 -17.18
N GLN A 133 9.28 9.50 -18.34
CA GLN A 133 10.12 8.41 -18.82
C GLN A 133 11.50 8.37 -18.13
N MET A 134 11.89 9.47 -17.47
CA MET A 134 13.17 9.59 -16.80
C MET A 134 13.13 8.88 -15.45
N GLY A 135 14.12 8.02 -15.19
CA GLY A 135 14.22 7.26 -13.95
C GLY A 135 14.24 5.75 -14.17
N ALA A 136 14.64 5.00 -13.15
CA ALA A 136 14.71 3.54 -13.22
C ALA A 136 13.33 2.89 -13.38
N VAL A 137 12.32 3.44 -12.69
CA VAL A 137 10.92 3.02 -12.79
C VAL A 137 10.07 4.25 -13.12
N PRO A 138 9.46 4.31 -14.31
CA PRO A 138 8.53 5.38 -14.68
C PRO A 138 7.32 5.43 -13.74
N PRO A 139 6.84 6.62 -13.32
CA PRO A 139 5.73 6.76 -12.38
C PRO A 139 4.35 6.47 -12.98
N ILE A 140 4.26 6.24 -14.30
CA ILE A 140 3.03 5.78 -14.96
C ILE A 140 3.20 4.30 -15.28
N HIS A 141 2.50 3.44 -14.54
CA HIS A 141 2.47 2.01 -14.76
C HIS A 141 1.36 1.61 -15.72
N ILE A 142 1.65 0.68 -16.62
CA ILE A 142 0.77 0.25 -17.71
C ILE A 142 0.46 -1.24 -17.53
N ILE A 143 -0.69 -1.53 -16.98
CA ILE A 143 -1.15 -2.90 -16.74
C ILE A 143 -2.11 -3.30 -17.85
N VAL A 144 -1.82 -4.41 -18.53
CA VAL A 144 -2.67 -4.92 -19.60
C VAL A 144 -3.06 -6.36 -19.29
N LYS A 145 -4.36 -6.62 -19.32
CA LYS A 145 -4.94 -7.94 -19.12
C LYS A 145 -6.10 -8.15 -20.09
N ASN A 146 -5.94 -9.12 -20.99
CA ASN A 146 -6.94 -9.44 -22.03
C ASN A 146 -7.38 -8.21 -22.84
N GLY A 147 -6.41 -7.38 -23.26
CA GLY A 147 -6.65 -6.15 -24.03
C GLY A 147 -7.25 -5.00 -23.24
N ASN A 148 -7.49 -5.16 -21.93
CA ASN A 148 -7.91 -4.07 -21.05
C ASN A 148 -6.67 -3.43 -20.43
N VAL A 149 -6.58 -2.11 -20.53
CA VAL A 149 -5.47 -1.31 -20.02
C VAL A 149 -5.88 -0.62 -18.72
N THR A 150 -5.06 -0.75 -17.69
CA THR A 150 -5.16 0.03 -16.47
C THR A 150 -3.90 0.86 -16.32
N LEU A 151 -4.05 2.18 -16.16
CA LEU A 151 -2.97 3.11 -15.87
C LEU A 151 -2.96 3.37 -14.36
N GLU A 152 -1.85 3.09 -13.72
CA GLU A 152 -1.64 3.29 -12.28
C GLU A 152 -0.46 4.25 -12.04
N GLY A 153 -0.44 4.90 -10.89
CA GLY A 153 0.68 5.74 -10.48
C GLY A 153 0.34 7.19 -10.20
N VAL A 154 1.33 8.08 -10.35
CA VAL A 154 1.20 9.49 -9.97
C VAL A 154 1.75 10.39 -11.08
N VAL A 155 0.99 11.42 -11.43
CA VAL A 155 1.36 12.46 -12.38
C VAL A 155 1.22 13.85 -11.75
N ALA A 156 1.86 14.87 -12.33
CA ALA A 156 1.89 16.19 -11.73
C ALA A 156 0.53 16.92 -11.72
N ASN A 157 -0.34 16.63 -12.69
CA ASN A 157 -1.61 17.36 -12.86
C ASN A 157 -2.65 16.55 -13.65
N GLU A 158 -3.90 17.02 -13.62
CA GLU A 158 -5.03 16.40 -14.32
C GLU A 158 -4.87 16.41 -15.85
N MET A 159 -4.18 17.40 -16.42
CA MET A 159 -3.93 17.43 -17.86
C MET A 159 -3.08 16.23 -18.29
N ASP A 160 -1.99 15.95 -17.57
CA ASP A 160 -1.12 14.80 -17.85
C ASP A 160 -1.86 13.48 -17.70
N LYS A 161 -2.71 13.35 -16.65
CA LYS A 161 -3.59 12.20 -16.46
C LYS A 161 -4.51 12.00 -17.65
N ASN A 162 -5.17 13.07 -18.10
CA ASN A 162 -6.10 13.00 -19.22
C ASN A 162 -5.38 12.66 -20.53
N VAL A 163 -4.22 13.28 -20.79
CA VAL A 163 -3.40 13.02 -21.99
C VAL A 163 -2.93 11.55 -22.01
N ALA A 164 -2.52 10.99 -20.87
CA ALA A 164 -2.14 9.60 -20.78
C ALA A 164 -3.32 8.65 -21.10
N GLY A 165 -4.49 8.94 -20.55
CA GLY A 165 -5.71 8.16 -20.82
C GLY A 165 -6.14 8.20 -22.29
N ILE A 166 -6.13 9.39 -22.90
CA ILE A 166 -6.45 9.57 -24.33
C ILE A 166 -5.43 8.83 -25.21
N ALA A 167 -4.14 8.95 -24.90
CA ALA A 167 -3.08 8.28 -25.65
C ALA A 167 -3.23 6.75 -25.59
N ALA A 168 -3.52 6.20 -24.42
CA ALA A 168 -3.74 4.77 -24.25
C ALA A 168 -5.00 4.26 -25.01
N ASN A 169 -6.09 5.05 -24.94
CA ASN A 169 -7.36 4.68 -25.58
C ASN A 169 -7.29 4.72 -27.13
N GLY A 170 -6.35 5.46 -27.69
CA GLY A 170 -6.12 5.53 -29.13
C GLY A 170 -5.33 4.36 -29.72
N VAL A 171 -4.87 3.42 -28.89
CA VAL A 171 -4.06 2.29 -29.35
C VAL A 171 -4.93 1.17 -29.88
N SER A 172 -4.59 0.69 -31.08
CA SER A 172 -5.30 -0.44 -31.69
C SER A 172 -5.13 -1.70 -30.83
N GLY A 173 -6.22 -2.45 -30.63
CA GLY A 173 -6.24 -3.66 -29.79
C GLY A 173 -6.52 -3.39 -28.31
N VAL A 174 -6.68 -2.14 -27.91
CA VAL A 174 -7.18 -1.76 -26.57
C VAL A 174 -8.70 -1.79 -26.57
N PHE A 175 -9.29 -2.62 -25.70
CA PHE A 175 -10.75 -2.70 -25.56
C PHE A 175 -11.30 -1.68 -24.56
N LYS A 176 -10.55 -1.42 -23.49
CA LYS A 176 -10.96 -0.49 -22.44
C LYS A 176 -9.72 0.11 -21.77
N VAL A 177 -9.81 1.37 -21.39
CA VAL A 177 -8.82 2.03 -20.55
C VAL A 177 -9.46 2.42 -19.22
N THR A 178 -8.85 1.99 -18.12
CA THR A 178 -9.14 2.44 -16.75
C THR A 178 -7.98 3.33 -16.30
N ASN A 179 -8.25 4.62 -16.09
CA ASN A 179 -7.22 5.58 -15.73
C ASN A 179 -7.27 5.90 -14.22
N ASN A 180 -6.48 5.18 -13.44
CA ASN A 180 -6.35 5.33 -12.00
C ASN A 180 -5.16 6.22 -11.60
N LEU A 181 -4.57 6.96 -12.55
CA LEU A 181 -3.51 7.90 -12.23
C LEU A 181 -4.00 8.93 -11.21
N ARG A 182 -3.21 9.13 -10.18
CA ARG A 182 -3.44 10.15 -9.17
C ARG A 182 -2.63 11.39 -9.52
N THR A 183 -3.14 12.55 -9.18
CA THR A 183 -2.39 13.79 -9.31
C THR A 183 -1.63 14.07 -8.02
N ASP A 184 -0.38 14.49 -8.17
CA ASP A 184 0.36 15.09 -7.07
C ASP A 184 -0.20 16.51 -6.87
N SER A 185 -1.38 16.59 -6.22
CA SER A 185 -1.90 17.87 -5.74
C SER A 185 -0.97 18.31 -4.62
N GLY A 186 0.08 19.04 -5.00
CA GLY A 186 1.09 19.55 -4.09
C GLY A 186 0.45 20.14 -2.84
N LYS A 187 0.87 19.58 -1.69
CA LYS A 187 0.58 20.14 -0.37
C LYS A 187 1.27 21.48 -0.22
#